data_426c56a97a7e2f11358bde0a5560ec1d
#
_entry.id   426c56a97a7e2f11358bde0a5560ec1d
#
_cell.length_a   1.000
_cell.length_b   1.000
_cell.length_c   1.000
_cell.angle_alpha   90.00
_cell.angle_beta   90.00
_cell.angle_gamma   90.00
#
_symmetry.space_group_name_H-M   'P 1'
#
loop_
_entity.id
_entity.type
_entity.pdbx_description
1 polymer ?
#
loop_
_entity_poly.entity_id
_entity_poly.type
_entity_poly.pdbx_seq_one_letter_code
_entity_poly.pdbx_strand_id
1 'polypeptide(L)'
;GFKAAAEGIERSDLKSLFFEFSQQRSQFAGELQSLVQSLGGDPEKSGSIAASLHRGWINIKSAVTGQDEGAILNECERGEDSAKNAYKSALEEPLPANVAETVQTQYTAVQSAHDRVKALRDSANAGDKSASAKTSY
;
A
#
# COMPACT_ATOMS: atom_id res chain seq x y z
N GLY A 1 4.53 3.45 -3.97
CA GLY A 1 3.82 4.05 -2.93
C GLY A 1 4.54 4.16 -1.60
N PHE A 2 4.78 3.08 -0.89
CA PHE A 2 5.35 3.13 0.46
C PHE A 2 6.75 3.72 0.53
N LYS A 3 7.59 3.46 -0.46
CA LYS A 3 8.93 4.05 -0.50
C LYS A 3 8.87 5.57 -0.57
N ALA A 4 8.03 6.10 -1.46
CA ALA A 4 7.83 7.53 -1.60
C ALA A 4 7.25 8.15 -0.31
N ALA A 5 6.28 7.47 0.31
CA ALA A 5 5.72 7.91 1.58
C ALA A 5 6.77 7.93 2.69
N ALA A 6 7.64 6.90 2.75
CA ALA A 6 8.73 6.83 3.72
C ALA A 6 9.72 8.00 3.57
N GLU A 7 10.01 8.37 2.34
CA GLU A 7 10.93 9.49 2.06
C GLU A 7 10.35 10.85 2.45
N GLY A 8 9.01 10.98 2.44
CA GLY A 8 8.34 12.24 2.69
C GLY A 8 7.81 12.44 4.10
N ILE A 9 7.78 11.41 4.93
CA ILE A 9 7.24 11.51 6.29
C ILE A 9 8.38 11.77 7.28
N GLU A 10 8.15 12.64 8.26
CA GLU A 10 9.21 13.04 9.21
C GLU A 10 9.33 12.09 10.40
N ARG A 11 8.22 11.49 10.84
CA ARG A 11 8.23 10.58 11.99
C ARG A 11 9.05 9.33 11.66
N SER A 12 10.08 9.08 12.45
CA SER A 12 11.01 7.97 12.22
C SER A 12 10.35 6.59 12.36
N ASP A 13 9.37 6.44 13.24
CA ASP A 13 8.63 5.19 13.42
C ASP A 13 7.80 4.85 12.18
N LEU A 14 7.11 5.83 11.59
CA LEU A 14 6.35 5.65 10.37
C LEU A 14 7.26 5.46 9.16
N LYS A 15 8.37 6.17 9.12
CA LYS A 15 9.37 6.05 8.07
C LYS A 15 9.90 4.62 8.00
N SER A 16 10.29 4.06 9.13
CA SER A 16 10.77 2.68 9.22
C SER A 16 9.70 1.67 8.81
N LEU A 17 8.47 1.87 9.25
CA LEU A 17 7.33 1.01 8.91
C LEU A 17 7.06 1.00 7.41
N PHE A 18 7.07 2.18 6.77
CA PHE A 18 6.81 2.30 5.35
C PHE A 18 7.95 1.73 4.50
N PHE A 19 9.20 1.86 4.93
CA PHE A 19 10.32 1.18 4.28
C PHE A 19 10.17 -0.33 4.36
N GLU A 20 9.78 -0.85 5.51
CA GLU A 20 9.51 -2.27 5.72
C GLU A 20 8.40 -2.77 4.77
N PHE A 21 7.29 -2.02 4.68
CA PHE A 21 6.21 -2.35 3.74
C PHE A 21 6.67 -2.28 2.29
N SER A 22 7.52 -1.31 1.95
CA SER A 22 8.03 -1.19 0.58
C SER A 22 8.89 -2.39 0.19
N GLN A 23 9.73 -2.89 1.10
CA GLN A 23 10.53 -4.09 0.88
C GLN A 23 9.65 -5.32 0.73
N GLN A 24 8.65 -5.47 1.58
CA GLN A 24 7.67 -6.56 1.50
C GLN A 24 6.96 -6.56 0.14
N ARG A 25 6.53 -5.40 -0.35
CA ARG A 25 5.83 -5.29 -1.63
C ARG A 25 6.74 -5.56 -2.81
N SER A 26 8.01 -5.18 -2.74
CA SER A 26 9.01 -5.53 -3.76
C SER A 26 9.20 -7.03 -3.84
N GLN A 27 9.26 -7.70 -2.70
CA GLN A 27 9.36 -9.16 -2.62
C GLN A 27 8.11 -9.81 -3.20
N PHE A 28 6.93 -9.33 -2.87
CA PHE A 28 5.66 -9.84 -3.40
C PHE A 28 5.59 -9.69 -4.91
N ALA A 29 6.00 -8.54 -5.44
CA ALA A 29 6.03 -8.31 -6.88
C ALA A 29 6.96 -9.30 -7.58
N GLY A 30 8.15 -9.56 -7.01
CA GLY A 30 9.09 -10.53 -7.54
C GLY A 30 8.52 -11.95 -7.56
N GLU A 31 7.85 -12.36 -6.48
CA GLU A 31 7.20 -13.67 -6.39
C GLU A 31 6.10 -13.82 -7.45
N LEU A 32 5.26 -12.81 -7.61
CA LEU A 32 4.18 -12.81 -8.60
C LEU A 32 4.72 -12.81 -10.02
N GLN A 33 5.77 -12.04 -10.30
CA GLN A 33 6.41 -12.02 -11.61
C GLN A 33 6.96 -13.40 -11.97
N SER A 34 7.60 -14.08 -11.02
CA SER A 34 8.12 -15.44 -11.20
C SER A 34 6.99 -16.43 -11.50
N LEU A 35 5.86 -16.32 -10.79
CA LEU A 35 4.71 -17.18 -11.04
C LEU A 35 4.11 -16.95 -12.43
N VAL A 36 3.98 -15.70 -12.84
CA VAL A 36 3.47 -15.34 -14.17
C VAL A 36 4.38 -15.92 -15.26
N GLN A 37 5.69 -15.79 -15.10
CA GLN A 37 6.66 -16.34 -16.04
C GLN A 37 6.57 -17.87 -16.10
N SER A 38 6.42 -18.53 -14.96
CA SER A 38 6.30 -20.00 -14.91
C SER A 38 5.04 -20.51 -15.61
N LEU A 39 4.01 -19.66 -15.70
CA LEU A 39 2.76 -19.96 -16.41
C LEU A 39 2.81 -19.56 -17.89
N GLY A 40 3.96 -19.07 -18.36
CA GLY A 40 4.14 -18.66 -19.76
C GLY A 40 3.65 -17.25 -20.08
N GLY A 41 3.29 -16.46 -19.06
CA GLY A 41 2.89 -15.08 -19.23
C GLY A 41 4.06 -14.10 -19.21
N ASP A 42 3.78 -12.86 -19.57
CA ASP A 42 4.75 -11.77 -19.52
C ASP A 42 4.24 -10.70 -18.52
N PRO A 43 4.90 -10.57 -17.36
CA PRO A 43 4.45 -9.63 -16.34
C PRO A 43 4.60 -8.15 -16.73
N GLU A 44 5.35 -7.86 -17.80
CA GLU A 44 5.61 -6.50 -18.25
C GLU A 44 4.60 -5.99 -19.30
N LYS A 45 3.72 -6.84 -19.79
CA LYS A 45 2.80 -6.48 -20.89
C LYS A 45 1.54 -5.72 -20.46
N SER A 46 1.36 -5.42 -19.19
CA SER A 46 0.14 -4.75 -18.72
C SER A 46 0.34 -3.23 -18.59
N GLY A 47 -0.04 -2.48 -19.61
CA GLY A 47 -0.01 -1.01 -19.58
C GLY A 47 -0.91 -0.41 -18.50
N SER A 48 -1.98 -1.10 -18.10
CA SER A 48 -2.86 -0.64 -17.04
C SER A 48 -2.19 -0.68 -15.65
N ILE A 49 -1.30 -1.63 -15.41
CA ILE A 49 -0.52 -1.69 -14.17
C ILE A 49 0.43 -0.50 -14.08
N ALA A 50 1.17 -0.22 -15.15
CA ALA A 50 2.08 0.91 -15.19
C ALA A 50 1.35 2.24 -14.97
N ALA A 51 0.19 2.42 -15.59
CA ALA A 51 -0.62 3.61 -15.42
C ALA A 51 -1.12 3.75 -13.97
N SER A 52 -1.55 2.65 -13.36
CA SER A 52 -1.99 2.65 -11.95
C SER A 52 -0.86 3.01 -10.99
N LEU A 53 0.33 2.47 -11.22
CA LEU A 53 1.52 2.78 -10.42
C LEU A 53 1.90 4.26 -10.55
N HIS A 54 1.83 4.79 -11.77
CA HIS A 54 2.14 6.19 -12.02
C HIS A 54 1.15 7.12 -11.32
N ARG A 55 -0.14 6.83 -11.38
CA ARG A 55 -1.17 7.60 -10.66
C ARG A 55 -0.95 7.57 -9.16
N GLY A 56 -0.64 6.40 -8.62
CA GLY A 56 -0.33 6.26 -7.19
C GLY A 56 0.91 7.07 -6.80
N TRP A 57 1.93 7.07 -7.63
CA TRP A 57 3.14 7.87 -7.43
C TRP A 57 2.83 9.37 -7.39
N ILE A 58 2.03 9.87 -8.34
CA ILE A 58 1.67 11.29 -8.40
C ILE A 58 0.91 11.70 -7.14
N ASN A 59 -0.04 10.89 -6.67
CA ASN A 59 -0.83 11.17 -5.49
C ASN A 59 0.05 11.24 -4.22
N ILE A 60 0.94 10.28 -4.05
CA ILE A 60 1.88 10.27 -2.91
C ILE A 60 2.82 11.48 -2.97
N LYS A 61 3.35 11.77 -4.15
CA LYS A 61 4.26 12.91 -4.34
C LYS A 61 3.57 14.23 -3.97
N SER A 62 2.31 14.38 -4.36
CA SER A 62 1.51 15.56 -4.02
C SER A 62 1.32 15.71 -2.51
N ALA A 63 0.99 14.62 -1.81
CA ALA A 63 0.84 14.60 -0.36
C ALA A 63 2.16 14.94 0.35
N VAL A 64 3.26 14.37 -0.12
CA VAL A 64 4.61 14.61 0.41
C VAL A 64 5.02 16.08 0.24
N THR A 65 4.76 16.66 -0.93
CA THR A 65 5.05 18.07 -1.21
C THR A 65 4.31 19.00 -0.25
N GLY A 66 3.07 18.64 0.10
CA GLY A 66 2.27 19.36 1.09
C GLY A 66 2.73 19.18 2.53
N GLN A 67 3.66 18.25 2.80
CA GLN A 67 4.18 17.93 4.14
C GLN A 67 3.07 17.62 5.16
N ASP A 68 1.97 17.04 4.70
CA ASP A 68 0.83 16.68 5.55
C ASP A 68 0.84 15.18 5.82
N GLU A 69 1.20 14.81 7.05
CA GLU A 69 1.24 13.42 7.50
C GLU A 69 -0.10 12.72 7.29
N GLY A 70 -1.20 13.38 7.62
CA GLY A 70 -2.54 12.84 7.43
C GLY A 70 -2.85 12.56 5.97
N ALA A 71 -2.45 13.45 5.06
CA ALA A 71 -2.63 13.25 3.62
C ALA A 71 -1.79 12.07 3.11
N ILE A 72 -0.56 11.93 3.60
CA ILE A 72 0.31 10.80 3.24
C ILE A 72 -0.34 9.48 3.70
N LEU A 73 -0.83 9.42 4.93
CA LEU A 73 -1.51 8.23 5.47
C LEU A 73 -2.79 7.92 4.70
N ASN A 74 -3.57 8.92 4.32
CA ASN A 74 -4.77 8.72 3.50
C ASN A 74 -4.44 8.11 2.14
N GLU A 75 -3.39 8.58 1.48
CA GLU A 75 -2.98 8.03 0.19
C GLU A 75 -2.42 6.62 0.32
N CYS A 76 -1.70 6.32 1.40
CA CYS A 76 -1.23 4.97 1.69
C CYS A 76 -2.41 4.01 1.88
N GLU A 77 -3.42 4.41 2.64
CA GLU A 77 -4.61 3.58 2.84
C GLU A 77 -5.35 3.34 1.53
N ARG A 78 -5.50 4.37 0.72
CA ARG A 78 -6.16 4.29 -0.58
C ARG A 78 -5.44 3.29 -1.49
N GLY A 79 -4.10 3.34 -1.53
CA GLY A 79 -3.30 2.38 -2.26
C GLY A 79 -3.46 0.97 -1.71
N GLU A 80 -3.54 0.82 -0.40
CA GLU A 80 -3.77 -0.48 0.23
C GLU A 80 -5.16 -1.03 -0.04
N ASP A 81 -6.19 -0.19 -0.09
CA ASP A 81 -7.54 -0.60 -0.49
C ASP A 81 -7.53 -1.15 -1.92
N SER A 82 -6.84 -0.49 -2.84
CA SER A 82 -6.69 -0.97 -4.21
C SER A 82 -5.97 -2.31 -4.27
N ALA A 83 -4.89 -2.46 -3.51
CA ALA A 83 -4.13 -3.71 -3.45
C ALA A 83 -4.98 -4.84 -2.86
N LYS A 84 -5.66 -4.57 -1.76
CA LYS A 84 -6.56 -5.53 -1.10
C LYS A 84 -7.65 -6.01 -2.05
N ASN A 85 -8.29 -5.10 -2.78
CA ASN A 85 -9.34 -5.43 -3.74
C ASN A 85 -8.79 -6.25 -4.91
N ALA A 86 -7.58 -5.93 -5.38
CA ALA A 86 -6.94 -6.69 -6.46
C ALA A 86 -6.65 -8.13 -6.04
N TYR A 87 -6.12 -8.34 -4.83
CA TYR A 87 -5.90 -9.69 -4.29
C TYR A 87 -7.20 -10.46 -4.11
N LYS A 88 -8.22 -9.80 -3.57
CA LYS A 88 -9.54 -10.41 -3.37
C LYS A 88 -10.13 -10.87 -4.71
N SER A 89 -10.07 -10.03 -5.73
CA SER A 89 -10.55 -10.37 -7.07
C SER A 89 -9.78 -11.54 -7.67
N ALA A 90 -8.45 -11.57 -7.48
CA ALA A 90 -7.63 -12.66 -7.97
C ALA A 90 -8.00 -13.99 -7.32
N LEU A 91 -8.33 -13.99 -6.02
CA LEU A 91 -8.73 -15.19 -5.29
C LEU A 91 -10.12 -15.72 -5.69
N GLU A 92 -10.94 -14.90 -6.35
CA GLU A 92 -12.23 -15.33 -6.90
C GLU A 92 -12.07 -16.09 -8.22
N GLU A 93 -10.89 -16.03 -8.85
CA GLU A 93 -10.59 -16.70 -10.10
C GLU A 93 -10.07 -18.14 -9.84
N PRO A 94 -10.24 -19.06 -10.80
CA PRO A 94 -9.72 -20.43 -10.67
C PRO A 94 -8.20 -20.42 -10.87
N LEU A 95 -7.44 -20.32 -9.79
CA LEU A 95 -5.99 -20.28 -9.82
C LEU A 95 -5.39 -21.67 -9.57
N PRO A 96 -4.23 -22.01 -10.18
CA PRO A 96 -3.48 -23.19 -9.78
C PRO A 96 -3.17 -23.16 -8.28
N ALA A 97 -3.09 -24.32 -7.63
CA ALA A 97 -2.95 -24.43 -6.17
C ALA A 97 -1.76 -23.64 -5.61
N ASN A 98 -0.60 -23.70 -6.27
CA ASN A 98 0.59 -22.97 -5.83
C ASN A 98 0.44 -21.45 -5.97
N VAL A 99 -0.24 -21.01 -7.01
CA VAL A 99 -0.53 -19.58 -7.22
C VAL A 99 -1.53 -19.08 -6.19
N ALA A 100 -2.61 -19.83 -5.96
CA ALA A 100 -3.62 -19.49 -4.96
C ALA A 100 -3.02 -19.37 -3.57
N GLU A 101 -2.12 -20.27 -3.20
CA GLU A 101 -1.43 -20.24 -1.91
C GLU A 101 -0.59 -18.97 -1.74
N THR A 102 0.20 -18.63 -2.75
CA THR A 102 1.02 -17.42 -2.75
C THR A 102 0.16 -16.16 -2.66
N VAL A 103 -0.89 -16.08 -3.48
CA VAL A 103 -1.81 -14.94 -3.49
C VAL A 103 -2.50 -14.80 -2.13
N GLN A 104 -2.96 -15.91 -1.54
CA GLN A 104 -3.60 -15.89 -0.22
C GLN A 104 -2.65 -15.41 0.87
N THR A 105 -1.40 -15.88 0.87
CA THR A 105 -0.37 -15.47 1.84
C THR A 105 -0.10 -13.96 1.72
N GLN A 106 0.06 -13.49 0.50
CA GLN A 106 0.27 -12.06 0.24
C GLN A 106 -0.95 -11.22 0.62
N TYR A 107 -2.14 -11.72 0.33
CA TYR A 107 -3.40 -11.05 0.70
C TYR A 107 -3.49 -10.84 2.21
N THR A 108 -3.19 -11.87 2.98
CA THR A 108 -3.19 -11.77 4.45
C THR A 108 -2.24 -10.69 4.93
N ALA A 109 -1.04 -10.62 4.36
CA ALA A 109 -0.05 -9.58 4.70
C ALA A 109 -0.52 -8.19 4.28
N VAL A 110 -1.17 -8.06 3.12
CA VAL A 110 -1.73 -6.80 2.64
C VAL A 110 -2.85 -6.32 3.56
N GLN A 111 -3.72 -7.22 4.00
CA GLN A 111 -4.78 -6.90 4.97
C GLN A 111 -4.19 -6.38 6.29
N SER A 112 -3.16 -7.03 6.80
CA SER A 112 -2.47 -6.57 8.02
C SER A 112 -1.88 -5.18 7.85
N ALA A 113 -1.23 -4.91 6.73
CA ALA A 113 -0.67 -3.60 6.42
C ALA A 113 -1.76 -2.54 6.27
N HIS A 114 -2.85 -2.88 5.59
CA HIS A 114 -4.02 -2.00 5.44
C HIS A 114 -4.58 -1.60 6.81
N ASP A 115 -4.79 -2.57 7.69
CA ASP A 115 -5.34 -2.33 9.02
C ASP A 115 -4.40 -1.47 9.85
N ARG A 116 -3.10 -1.68 9.72
CA ARG A 116 -2.08 -0.89 10.40
C ARG A 116 -2.08 0.57 9.94
N VAL A 117 -2.11 0.78 8.63
CA VAL A 117 -2.16 2.13 8.04
C VAL A 117 -3.44 2.85 8.44
N LYS A 118 -4.57 2.13 8.39
CA LYS A 118 -5.86 2.66 8.81
C LYS A 118 -5.85 3.10 10.27
N ALA A 119 -5.31 2.28 11.17
CA ALA A 119 -5.19 2.61 12.58
C ALA A 119 -4.32 3.85 12.80
N LEU A 120 -3.21 3.97 12.07
CA LEU A 120 -2.32 5.13 12.14
C LEU A 120 -3.01 6.40 11.65
N ARG A 121 -3.77 6.31 10.55
CA ARG A 121 -4.56 7.42 10.03
C ARG A 121 -5.62 7.85 11.03
N ASP A 122 -6.35 6.91 11.60
CA ASP A 122 -7.41 7.20 12.57
C ASP A 122 -6.83 7.84 13.84
N SER A 123 -5.66 7.39 14.29
CA SER A 123 -4.95 7.99 15.42
C SER A 123 -4.51 9.43 15.12
N ALA A 124 -4.01 9.69 13.93
CA ALA A 124 -3.62 11.03 13.50
C ALA A 124 -4.83 11.97 13.47
N ASN A 125 -5.95 11.51 12.90
CA ASN A 125 -7.19 12.28 12.83
C ASN A 125 -7.78 12.51 14.23
N ALA A 126 -7.74 11.51 15.11
CA ALA A 126 -8.20 11.64 16.49
C ALA A 126 -7.33 12.64 17.27
N GLY A 127 -6.02 12.62 17.05
CA GLY A 127 -5.10 13.58 17.64
C GLY A 127 -5.40 15.01 17.20
N ASP A 128 -5.67 15.23 15.92
CA ASP A 128 -6.05 16.52 15.38
C ASP A 128 -7.38 17.01 16.00
N LYS A 129 -8.36 16.13 16.10
CA LYS A 129 -9.66 16.45 16.71
C LYS A 129 -9.50 16.78 18.19
N SER A 130 -8.66 16.05 18.92
CA SER A 130 -8.38 16.31 20.33
C SER A 130 -7.69 17.66 20.51
N ALA A 131 -6.72 17.99 19.64
CA ALA A 131 -6.03 19.27 19.65
C ALA A 131 -7.01 20.42 19.38
N SER A 132 -7.91 20.26 18.40
CA SER A 132 -8.96 21.24 18.09
C SER A 132 -9.90 21.44 19.27
N ALA A 133 -10.31 20.37 19.96
CA ALA A 133 -11.15 20.44 21.13
C ALA A 133 -10.47 21.19 22.28
N LYS A 134 -9.17 20.98 22.48
CA LYS A 134 -8.38 21.68 23.49
C LYS A 134 -8.26 23.18 23.21
N THR A 135 -8.17 23.56 21.94
CA THR A 135 -8.05 24.97 21.55
C THR A 135 -9.37 25.73 21.63
N SER A 136 -10.48 25.04 21.72
CA SER A 136 -11.81 25.70 21.86
C SER A 136 -12.13 26.08 23.30
N TYR A 137 -11.27 25.80 24.24
CA TYR A 137 -11.39 26.28 25.61
C TYR A 137 -10.57 27.56 25.81
#